data_6ccafce43a6a3ba34fd4c26f2eb08bc4
#
_entry.id   6ccafce43a6a3ba34fd4c26f2eb08bc4
#
_cell.length_a   1.000
_cell.length_b   1.000
_cell.length_c   1.000
_cell.angle_alpha   90.00
_cell.angle_beta   90.00
_cell.angle_gamma   90.00
#
_symmetry.space_group_name_H-M   'P 1'
#
loop_
_entity.id
_entity.type
_entity.pdbx_description
1 polymer ?
#
loop_
_entity_poly.entity_id
_entity_poly.type
_entity_poly.pdbx_seq_one_letter_code
_entity_poly.pdbx_strand_id
1 'polypeptide(L)'
;MKKILIFYASYGGGHLSAANSIKQYIDENYTDYETKLVDCMLYVNKPINKISTTAYKEMAKKFPWAWGEVYSHSQKGPLAHISNASNKLMAKKLLCLLNEYHPDIVISTHPFGSQMVSYLKQKNLTSCKLANIMTDFAPHEQWLVGNEYTDYIFVSHEKMKQEISISNNIPESKIFATGIPLSNRFLKHYNKKTIMENFLLNPEKKVIIFFGGGEFGLGREKTLKILKAFIQNLGTLYQIVAIAGKNEKMKDEFEILVKEEKAEDKVLVLGFTNQVPELMSISDLVVTKPGGLTTTESLASGLPIIAINPIPGQEEENAQFLENAGVAVWIKKNDDYLTIIKNLLLDDKKLHEMKVNTKLLAKKNSTADICNIILA
;
A
#
# COMPACT_ATOMS: atom_id res chain seq x y z
N MET A 1 -20.92 -22.70 10.68
CA MET A 1 -19.75 -21.85 10.39
C MET A 1 -20.19 -20.73 9.47
N LYS A 2 -20.00 -19.48 9.86
CA LYS A 2 -20.27 -18.32 8.99
C LYS A 2 -19.18 -18.22 7.90
N LYS A 3 -19.55 -17.74 6.73
CA LYS A 3 -18.64 -17.70 5.57
C LYS A 3 -18.28 -16.28 5.19
N ILE A 4 -16.98 -16.04 5.05
CA ILE A 4 -16.42 -14.74 4.68
C ILE A 4 -15.71 -14.87 3.33
N LEU A 5 -16.13 -14.05 2.37
CA LEU A 5 -15.48 -13.95 1.07
C LEU A 5 -14.67 -12.66 1.01
N ILE A 6 -13.36 -12.79 0.79
CA ILE A 6 -12.44 -11.65 0.77
C ILE A 6 -12.00 -11.38 -0.67
N PHE A 7 -12.36 -10.21 -1.20
CA PHE A 7 -12.00 -9.79 -2.54
C PHE A 7 -10.78 -8.88 -2.55
N TYR A 8 -9.90 -9.14 -3.50
CA TYR A 8 -8.83 -8.24 -3.92
C TYR A 8 -8.79 -8.18 -5.45
N ALA A 9 -7.91 -7.35 -6.01
CA ALA A 9 -7.57 -7.38 -7.43
C ALA A 9 -6.05 -7.19 -7.61
N SER A 10 -5.49 -7.85 -8.62
CA SER A 10 -4.04 -7.86 -8.90
C SER A 10 -3.53 -6.60 -9.61
N TYR A 11 -3.96 -5.41 -9.13
CA TYR A 11 -3.48 -4.10 -9.57
C TYR A 11 -2.38 -3.58 -8.61
N GLY A 12 -1.29 -4.35 -8.48
CA GLY A 12 -0.24 -4.14 -7.48
C GLY A 12 -0.36 -5.10 -6.30
N GLY A 13 0.69 -5.18 -5.47
CA GLY A 13 0.77 -6.13 -4.35
C GLY A 13 -0.02 -5.71 -3.10
N GLY A 14 -0.39 -4.43 -2.99
CA GLY A 14 -0.99 -3.87 -1.78
C GLY A 14 -2.34 -4.48 -1.41
N HIS A 15 -3.28 -4.51 -2.35
CA HIS A 15 -4.63 -5.06 -2.12
C HIS A 15 -4.60 -6.52 -1.67
N LEU A 16 -3.73 -7.35 -2.27
CA LEU A 16 -3.55 -8.74 -1.86
C LEU A 16 -2.92 -8.84 -0.46
N SER A 17 -1.94 -8.00 -0.13
CA SER A 17 -1.32 -7.99 1.19
C SER A 17 -2.32 -7.63 2.29
N ALA A 18 -3.15 -6.59 2.08
CA ALA A 18 -4.23 -6.21 2.99
C ALA A 18 -5.24 -7.35 3.17
N ALA A 19 -5.68 -7.97 2.06
CA ALA A 19 -6.62 -9.10 2.08
C ALA A 19 -6.05 -10.32 2.81
N ASN A 20 -4.76 -10.64 2.60
CA ASN A 20 -4.08 -11.71 3.33
C ASN A 20 -3.97 -11.42 4.83
N SER A 21 -3.69 -10.17 5.22
CA SER A 21 -3.63 -9.79 6.64
C SER A 21 -4.95 -10.01 7.35
N ILE A 22 -6.07 -9.64 6.72
CA ILE A 22 -7.43 -9.89 7.23
C ILE A 22 -7.71 -11.39 7.31
N LYS A 23 -7.46 -12.13 6.21
CA LYS A 23 -7.68 -13.58 6.18
C LYS A 23 -6.90 -14.29 7.28
N GLN A 24 -5.60 -14.04 7.37
CA GLN A 24 -4.74 -14.65 8.38
C GLN A 24 -5.23 -14.36 9.79
N TYR A 25 -5.60 -13.11 10.08
CA TYR A 25 -6.09 -12.75 11.40
C TYR A 25 -7.38 -13.47 11.76
N ILE A 26 -8.34 -13.58 10.82
CA ILE A 26 -9.60 -14.29 11.05
C ILE A 26 -9.32 -15.78 11.27
N ASP A 27 -8.53 -16.42 10.40
CA ASP A 27 -8.23 -17.85 10.50
C ASP A 27 -7.51 -18.22 11.81
N GLU A 28 -6.67 -17.31 12.33
CA GLU A 28 -5.92 -17.51 13.58
C GLU A 28 -6.75 -17.28 14.85
N ASN A 29 -7.77 -16.39 14.81
CA ASN A 29 -8.47 -15.93 16.02
C ASN A 29 -9.95 -16.30 16.11
N TYR A 30 -10.58 -16.77 14.99
CA TYR A 30 -12.01 -17.04 14.95
C TYR A 30 -12.30 -18.40 14.31
N THR A 31 -12.61 -19.40 15.14
CA THR A 31 -12.87 -20.78 14.69
C THR A 31 -14.24 -20.99 14.03
N ASP A 32 -15.17 -20.05 14.23
CA ASP A 32 -16.55 -20.15 13.74
C ASP A 32 -16.73 -19.59 12.33
N TYR A 33 -15.66 -19.13 11.70
CA TYR A 33 -15.66 -18.54 10.38
C TYR A 33 -14.82 -19.35 9.39
N GLU A 34 -15.34 -19.50 8.19
CA GLU A 34 -14.60 -20.01 7.03
C GLU A 34 -14.26 -18.82 6.11
N THR A 35 -13.01 -18.65 5.74
CA THR A 35 -12.57 -17.56 4.88
C THR A 35 -12.13 -18.04 3.50
N LYS A 36 -12.56 -17.34 2.44
CA LYS A 36 -12.12 -17.59 1.06
C LYS A 36 -11.58 -16.30 0.43
N LEU A 37 -10.34 -16.35 -0.06
CA LEU A 37 -9.69 -15.24 -0.75
C LEU A 37 -9.85 -15.39 -2.26
N VAL A 38 -10.30 -14.35 -2.96
CA VAL A 38 -10.56 -14.38 -4.40
C VAL A 38 -10.10 -13.09 -5.09
N ASP A 39 -9.32 -13.23 -6.15
CA ASP A 39 -9.10 -12.13 -7.10
C ASP A 39 -10.38 -11.92 -7.92
N CYS A 40 -11.15 -10.87 -7.58
CA CYS A 40 -12.46 -10.62 -8.18
C CYS A 40 -12.37 -10.34 -9.68
N MET A 41 -11.32 -9.67 -10.15
CA MET A 41 -11.13 -9.36 -11.57
C MET A 41 -10.71 -10.58 -12.38
N LEU A 42 -9.83 -11.41 -11.82
CA LEU A 42 -9.44 -12.67 -12.44
C LEU A 42 -10.64 -13.63 -12.52
N TYR A 43 -11.49 -13.66 -11.50
CA TYR A 43 -12.68 -14.52 -11.48
C TYR A 43 -13.70 -14.13 -12.55
N VAL A 44 -14.05 -12.84 -12.65
CA VAL A 44 -15.11 -12.41 -13.58
C VAL A 44 -14.66 -12.38 -15.03
N ASN A 45 -13.37 -12.18 -15.32
CA ASN A 45 -12.92 -12.14 -16.71
C ASN A 45 -11.39 -12.26 -16.88
N LYS A 46 -10.88 -13.49 -16.99
CA LYS A 46 -9.44 -13.77 -17.21
C LYS A 46 -8.80 -12.99 -18.39
N PRO A 47 -9.42 -12.91 -19.59
CA PRO A 47 -8.85 -12.18 -20.71
C PRO A 47 -8.76 -10.67 -20.46
N ILE A 48 -9.83 -10.05 -19.94
CA ILE A 48 -9.85 -8.62 -19.66
C ILE A 48 -8.91 -8.28 -18.52
N ASN A 49 -8.82 -9.10 -17.47
CA ASN A 49 -7.88 -8.86 -16.37
C ASN A 49 -6.44 -8.82 -16.86
N LYS A 50 -6.03 -9.76 -17.71
CA LYS A 50 -4.68 -9.77 -18.29
C LYS A 50 -4.41 -8.52 -19.14
N ILE A 51 -5.38 -8.12 -19.97
CA ILE A 51 -5.26 -6.92 -20.80
C ILE A 51 -5.25 -5.65 -19.93
N SER A 52 -6.16 -5.53 -18.97
CA SER A 52 -6.27 -4.33 -18.13
C SER A 52 -5.09 -4.16 -17.18
N THR A 53 -4.60 -5.23 -16.58
CA THR A 53 -3.40 -5.18 -15.73
C THR A 53 -2.14 -4.87 -16.54
N THR A 54 -2.02 -5.42 -17.76
CA THR A 54 -0.91 -5.11 -18.67
C THR A 54 -1.01 -3.67 -19.16
N ALA A 55 -2.20 -3.22 -19.57
CA ALA A 55 -2.42 -1.83 -20.01
C ALA A 55 -2.16 -0.82 -18.87
N TYR A 56 -2.61 -1.13 -17.64
CA TYR A 56 -2.29 -0.34 -16.46
C TYR A 56 -0.77 -0.23 -16.27
N LYS A 57 -0.06 -1.36 -16.29
CA LYS A 57 1.40 -1.43 -16.14
C LYS A 57 2.12 -0.62 -17.21
N GLU A 58 1.76 -0.83 -18.46
CA GLU A 58 2.38 -0.13 -19.59
C GLU A 58 2.08 1.38 -19.60
N MET A 59 0.85 1.77 -19.29
CA MET A 59 0.44 3.17 -19.20
C MET A 59 1.15 3.89 -18.06
N ALA A 60 1.14 3.32 -16.86
CA ALA A 60 1.82 3.89 -15.70
C ALA A 60 3.35 3.98 -15.93
N LYS A 61 3.93 3.03 -16.69
CA LYS A 61 5.36 3.00 -17.01
C LYS A 61 5.75 3.96 -18.12
N LYS A 62 5.02 3.98 -19.24
CA LYS A 62 5.39 4.74 -20.44
C LYS A 62 4.82 6.15 -20.46
N PHE A 63 3.64 6.33 -19.86
CA PHE A 63 2.88 7.59 -19.87
C PHE A 63 2.31 7.92 -18.48
N PRO A 64 3.17 8.15 -17.45
CA PRO A 64 2.69 8.44 -16.09
C PRO A 64 1.75 9.66 -16.02
N TRP A 65 1.98 10.67 -16.88
CA TRP A 65 1.12 11.86 -16.98
C TRP A 65 -0.28 11.51 -17.50
N ALA A 66 -0.37 10.60 -18.49
CA ALA A 66 -1.66 10.15 -19.01
C ALA A 66 -2.43 9.32 -17.97
N TRP A 67 -1.74 8.61 -17.09
CA TRP A 67 -2.36 7.95 -15.94
C TRP A 67 -2.96 8.96 -14.96
N GLY A 68 -2.25 10.05 -14.63
CA GLY A 68 -2.78 11.13 -13.80
C GLY A 68 -4.07 11.75 -14.38
N GLU A 69 -4.13 11.95 -15.70
CA GLU A 69 -5.36 12.40 -16.40
C GLU A 69 -6.48 11.35 -16.31
N VAL A 70 -6.18 10.06 -16.55
CA VAL A 70 -7.16 8.98 -16.41
C VAL A 70 -7.64 8.89 -14.95
N TYR A 71 -6.75 9.02 -13.98
CA TYR A 71 -7.09 9.03 -12.57
C TYR A 71 -8.05 10.19 -12.23
N SER A 72 -7.71 11.41 -12.63
CA SER A 72 -8.56 12.59 -12.37
C SER A 72 -9.94 12.50 -13.03
N HIS A 73 -10.01 12.02 -14.28
CA HIS A 73 -11.27 11.83 -15.00
C HIS A 73 -12.07 10.59 -14.53
N SER A 74 -11.43 9.61 -13.91
CA SER A 74 -12.11 8.46 -13.31
C SER A 74 -12.81 8.80 -12.00
N GLN A 75 -12.42 9.88 -11.34
CA GLN A 75 -13.10 10.38 -10.15
C GLN A 75 -14.47 10.96 -10.48
N LYS A 76 -14.54 11.89 -11.45
CA LYS A 76 -15.77 12.58 -11.84
C LYS A 76 -15.80 12.78 -13.37
N GLY A 77 -16.54 11.98 -14.12
CA GLY A 77 -16.64 12.18 -15.55
C GLY A 77 -17.10 10.96 -16.35
N PRO A 78 -17.06 11.04 -17.71
CA PRO A 78 -17.55 9.98 -18.60
C PRO A 78 -16.89 8.61 -18.34
N LEU A 79 -15.60 8.58 -17.96
CA LEU A 79 -14.87 7.34 -17.65
C LEU A 79 -15.40 6.65 -16.39
N ALA A 80 -15.87 7.40 -15.40
CA ALA A 80 -16.54 6.85 -14.22
C ALA A 80 -17.82 6.09 -14.60
N HIS A 81 -18.61 6.63 -15.54
CA HIS A 81 -19.83 5.97 -16.03
C HIS A 81 -19.53 4.69 -16.83
N ILE A 82 -18.49 4.68 -17.67
CA ILE A 82 -18.06 3.49 -18.41
C ILE A 82 -17.57 2.39 -17.46
N SER A 83 -16.78 2.75 -16.45
CA SER A 83 -16.34 1.82 -15.41
C SER A 83 -17.54 1.20 -14.68
N ASN A 84 -18.53 2.00 -14.30
CA ASN A 84 -19.75 1.53 -13.64
C ASN A 84 -20.58 0.58 -14.51
N ALA A 85 -20.70 0.84 -15.82
CA ALA A 85 -21.42 -0.02 -16.74
C ALA A 85 -20.74 -1.37 -16.93
N SER A 86 -19.40 -1.40 -17.08
CA SER A 86 -18.62 -2.63 -17.17
C SER A 86 -18.68 -3.46 -15.86
N ASN A 87 -18.63 -2.80 -14.69
CA ASN A 87 -18.76 -3.45 -13.40
C ASN A 87 -20.14 -4.09 -13.21
N LYS A 88 -21.21 -3.47 -13.69
CA LYS A 88 -22.58 -4.04 -13.70
C LYS A 88 -22.68 -5.33 -14.52
N LEU A 89 -22.01 -5.37 -15.67
CA LEU A 89 -21.98 -6.59 -16.50
C LEU A 89 -21.15 -7.70 -15.83
N MET A 90 -20.01 -7.35 -15.24
CA MET A 90 -19.15 -8.28 -14.51
C MET A 90 -19.78 -8.79 -13.21
N ALA A 91 -20.60 -7.98 -12.56
CA ALA A 91 -21.32 -8.36 -11.33
C ALA A 91 -22.21 -9.60 -11.51
N LYS A 92 -22.82 -9.78 -12.70
CA LYS A 92 -23.62 -10.98 -12.99
C LYS A 92 -22.80 -12.27 -12.92
N LYS A 93 -21.52 -12.22 -13.32
CA LYS A 93 -20.61 -13.39 -13.21
C LYS A 93 -20.21 -13.63 -11.75
N LEU A 94 -20.01 -12.54 -10.98
CA LEU A 94 -19.71 -12.63 -9.56
C LEU A 94 -20.87 -13.27 -8.77
N LEU A 95 -22.11 -13.07 -9.21
CA LEU A 95 -23.30 -13.68 -8.59
C LEU A 95 -23.22 -15.21 -8.54
N CYS A 96 -22.60 -15.86 -9.56
CA CYS A 96 -22.42 -17.30 -9.52
C CYS A 96 -21.55 -17.73 -8.31
N LEU A 97 -20.47 -17.01 -8.03
CA LEU A 97 -19.62 -17.27 -6.87
C LEU A 97 -20.37 -17.04 -5.55
N LEU A 98 -21.16 -15.97 -5.46
CA LEU A 98 -21.95 -15.68 -4.26
C LEU A 98 -23.00 -16.74 -4.01
N ASN A 99 -23.68 -17.22 -5.07
CA ASN A 99 -24.66 -18.30 -4.98
C ASN A 99 -24.07 -19.68 -4.69
N GLU A 100 -22.82 -19.94 -5.09
CA GLU A 100 -22.11 -21.18 -4.78
C GLU A 100 -21.56 -21.19 -3.36
N TYR A 101 -20.94 -20.08 -2.95
CA TYR A 101 -20.26 -20.01 -1.67
C TYR A 101 -21.18 -19.60 -0.51
N HIS A 102 -22.26 -18.85 -0.79
CA HIS A 102 -23.21 -18.31 0.18
C HIS A 102 -22.51 -17.53 1.33
N PRO A 103 -21.78 -16.44 1.04
CA PRO A 103 -21.10 -15.70 2.09
C PRO A 103 -22.08 -14.91 2.95
N ASP A 104 -21.87 -14.95 4.27
CA ASP A 104 -22.53 -14.04 5.23
C ASP A 104 -21.97 -12.63 5.10
N ILE A 105 -20.65 -12.55 4.85
CA ILE A 105 -19.90 -11.30 4.79
C ILE A 105 -19.00 -11.31 3.56
N VAL A 106 -18.98 -10.20 2.84
CA VAL A 106 -17.98 -9.91 1.81
C VAL A 106 -17.09 -8.76 2.28
N ILE A 107 -15.79 -8.96 2.26
CA ILE A 107 -14.77 -7.95 2.54
C ILE A 107 -14.07 -7.63 1.22
N SER A 108 -13.96 -6.36 0.86
CA SER A 108 -13.24 -5.95 -0.36
C SER A 108 -12.09 -5.00 -0.02
N THR A 109 -10.89 -5.35 -0.45
CA THR A 109 -9.69 -4.49 -0.40
C THR A 109 -9.41 -3.81 -1.74
N HIS A 110 -10.37 -3.85 -2.67
CA HIS A 110 -10.28 -3.17 -3.97
C HIS A 110 -11.66 -2.63 -4.39
N PRO A 111 -11.77 -1.43 -4.96
CA PRO A 111 -13.06 -0.81 -5.30
C PRO A 111 -13.94 -1.67 -6.24
N PHE A 112 -13.36 -2.39 -7.18
CA PHE A 112 -14.14 -3.20 -8.11
C PHE A 112 -14.95 -4.30 -7.43
N GLY A 113 -14.39 -4.95 -6.40
CA GLY A 113 -15.11 -5.96 -5.63
C GLY A 113 -16.34 -5.37 -4.93
N SER A 114 -16.15 -4.24 -4.22
CA SER A 114 -17.27 -3.60 -3.52
C SER A 114 -18.32 -3.02 -4.48
N GLN A 115 -17.93 -2.41 -5.60
CA GLN A 115 -18.86 -1.90 -6.60
C GLN A 115 -19.75 -3.01 -7.20
N MET A 116 -19.16 -4.16 -7.53
CA MET A 116 -19.93 -5.30 -8.07
C MET A 116 -20.92 -5.86 -7.03
N VAL A 117 -20.49 -6.04 -5.78
CA VAL A 117 -21.37 -6.53 -4.71
C VAL A 117 -22.44 -5.50 -4.35
N SER A 118 -22.11 -4.22 -4.26
CA SER A 118 -23.09 -3.15 -4.04
C SER A 118 -24.18 -3.15 -5.10
N TYR A 119 -23.82 -3.32 -6.38
CA TYR A 119 -24.79 -3.45 -7.47
C TYR A 119 -25.70 -4.67 -7.31
N LEU A 120 -25.16 -5.83 -6.90
CA LEU A 120 -25.97 -7.03 -6.65
C LEU A 120 -26.92 -6.84 -5.45
N LYS A 121 -26.48 -6.16 -4.37
CA LYS A 121 -27.32 -5.78 -3.23
C LYS A 121 -28.42 -4.81 -3.67
N GLN A 122 -28.12 -3.80 -4.49
CA GLN A 122 -29.11 -2.89 -5.08
C GLN A 122 -30.22 -3.62 -5.85
N LYS A 123 -29.89 -4.74 -6.50
CA LYS A 123 -30.82 -5.57 -7.25
C LYS A 123 -31.49 -6.66 -6.40
N ASN A 124 -31.29 -6.67 -5.08
CA ASN A 124 -31.78 -7.70 -4.15
C ASN A 124 -31.36 -9.14 -4.55
N LEU A 125 -30.18 -9.27 -5.20
CA LEU A 125 -29.64 -10.56 -5.63
C LEU A 125 -28.70 -11.19 -4.57
N THR A 126 -28.33 -10.44 -3.55
CA THR A 126 -27.59 -10.92 -2.38
C THR A 126 -27.91 -10.06 -1.16
N SER A 127 -27.87 -10.67 0.03
CA SER A 127 -28.11 -10.01 1.33
C SER A 127 -26.87 -10.00 2.23
N CYS A 128 -25.71 -10.44 1.75
CA CYS A 128 -24.48 -10.47 2.55
C CYS A 128 -24.11 -9.07 3.06
N LYS A 129 -23.51 -9.00 4.23
CA LYS A 129 -22.87 -7.75 4.69
C LYS A 129 -21.67 -7.42 3.78
N LEU A 130 -21.46 -6.15 3.49
CA LEU A 130 -20.34 -5.68 2.66
C LEU A 130 -19.46 -4.73 3.45
N ALA A 131 -18.19 -5.09 3.57
CA ALA A 131 -17.14 -4.27 4.16
C ALA A 131 -16.15 -3.81 3.08
N ASN A 132 -15.93 -2.50 3.01
CA ASN A 132 -15.01 -1.86 2.07
C ASN A 132 -13.78 -1.34 2.82
N ILE A 133 -12.59 -1.82 2.48
CA ILE A 133 -11.32 -1.43 3.13
C ILE A 133 -10.48 -0.63 2.14
N MET A 134 -10.45 0.68 2.33
CA MET A 134 -9.61 1.57 1.52
C MET A 134 -8.12 1.39 1.87
N THR A 135 -7.29 1.22 0.85
CA THR A 135 -5.87 0.90 1.00
C THR A 135 -4.94 2.07 0.69
N ASP A 136 -5.44 3.30 0.87
CA ASP A 136 -4.74 4.56 0.62
C ASP A 136 -4.92 5.56 1.75
N PHE A 137 -4.10 6.62 1.75
CA PHE A 137 -4.17 7.71 2.71
C PHE A 137 -4.95 8.92 2.19
N ALA A 138 -5.43 8.86 0.95
CA ALA A 138 -6.33 9.86 0.37
C ALA A 138 -7.59 9.18 -0.18
N PRO A 139 -8.77 9.84 -0.08
CA PRO A 139 -10.01 9.27 -0.58
C PRO A 139 -10.02 9.28 -2.11
N HIS A 140 -10.60 8.23 -2.70
CA HIS A 140 -10.84 8.15 -4.13
C HIS A 140 -12.29 7.77 -4.40
N GLU A 141 -13.00 8.52 -5.24
CA GLU A 141 -14.44 8.36 -5.50
C GLU A 141 -14.85 6.94 -5.94
N GLN A 142 -13.95 6.21 -6.61
CA GLN A 142 -14.25 4.83 -7.02
C GLN A 142 -14.49 3.88 -5.83
N TRP A 143 -13.95 4.18 -4.66
CA TRP A 143 -14.21 3.43 -3.44
C TRP A 143 -15.63 3.65 -2.89
N LEU A 144 -16.25 4.77 -3.25
CA LEU A 144 -17.53 5.22 -2.71
C LEU A 144 -18.72 4.90 -3.63
N VAL A 145 -18.47 4.38 -4.83
CA VAL A 145 -19.55 3.97 -5.75
C VAL A 145 -20.38 2.84 -5.13
N GLY A 146 -21.67 3.09 -4.91
CA GLY A 146 -22.59 2.16 -4.28
C GLY A 146 -22.49 2.09 -2.75
N ASN A 147 -21.98 3.17 -2.11
CA ASN A 147 -21.83 3.26 -0.66
C ASN A 147 -23.13 3.05 0.12
N GLU A 148 -24.29 3.36 -0.47
CA GLU A 148 -25.61 3.13 0.13
C GLU A 148 -25.82 1.65 0.50
N TYR A 149 -25.23 0.73 -0.26
CA TYR A 149 -25.31 -0.72 -0.07
C TYR A 149 -24.10 -1.31 0.66
N THR A 150 -23.15 -0.46 1.09
CA THR A 150 -22.00 -0.85 1.89
C THR A 150 -22.36 -0.72 3.38
N ASP A 151 -22.06 -1.76 4.16
CA ASP A 151 -22.38 -1.79 5.59
C ASP A 151 -21.24 -1.17 6.41
N TYR A 152 -19.97 -1.38 6.02
CA TYR A 152 -18.79 -0.90 6.71
C TYR A 152 -17.79 -0.30 5.71
N ILE A 153 -17.26 0.89 6.02
CA ILE A 153 -16.21 1.57 5.25
C ILE A 153 -15.02 1.82 6.19
N PHE A 154 -13.89 1.21 5.89
CA PHE A 154 -12.67 1.36 6.67
C PHE A 154 -11.69 2.28 5.95
N VAL A 155 -11.16 3.26 6.66
CA VAL A 155 -10.25 4.28 6.16
C VAL A 155 -8.98 4.38 7.00
N SER A 156 -7.96 5.00 6.44
CA SER A 156 -6.62 5.05 7.05
C SER A 156 -6.53 5.95 8.28
N HIS A 157 -7.32 7.04 8.37
CA HIS A 157 -7.21 8.02 9.46
C HIS A 157 -8.49 8.87 9.62
N GLU A 158 -8.63 9.54 10.77
CA GLU A 158 -9.82 10.32 11.13
C GLU A 158 -10.14 11.46 10.17
N LYS A 159 -9.13 12.17 9.66
CA LYS A 159 -9.36 13.25 8.69
C LYS A 159 -10.02 12.73 7.41
N MET A 160 -9.60 11.55 6.92
CA MET A 160 -10.23 10.90 5.76
C MET A 160 -11.67 10.49 6.05
N LYS A 161 -11.96 10.00 7.27
CA LYS A 161 -13.33 9.70 7.71
C LYS A 161 -14.23 10.94 7.63
N GLN A 162 -13.77 12.05 8.22
CA GLN A 162 -14.52 13.32 8.22
C GLN A 162 -14.74 13.85 6.78
N GLU A 163 -13.70 13.84 5.96
CA GLU A 163 -13.76 14.28 4.57
C GLU A 163 -14.79 13.49 3.76
N ILE A 164 -14.74 12.15 3.84
CA ILE A 164 -15.68 11.28 3.13
C ILE A 164 -17.11 11.47 3.66
N SER A 165 -17.28 11.55 4.96
CA SER A 165 -18.61 11.75 5.55
C SER A 165 -19.27 13.03 5.06
N ILE A 166 -18.54 14.15 5.07
CA ILE A 166 -19.06 15.45 4.66
C ILE A 166 -19.25 15.53 3.14
N SER A 167 -18.22 15.16 2.37
CA SER A 167 -18.22 15.36 0.91
C SER A 167 -19.21 14.45 0.18
N ASN A 168 -19.48 13.25 0.72
CA ASN A 168 -20.32 12.23 0.09
C ASN A 168 -21.62 11.96 0.86
N ASN A 169 -21.89 12.73 1.92
CA ASN A 169 -23.08 12.58 2.78
C ASN A 169 -23.27 11.14 3.30
N ILE A 170 -22.15 10.51 3.72
CA ILE A 170 -22.16 9.16 4.27
C ILE A 170 -22.20 9.25 5.81
N PRO A 171 -23.14 8.55 6.49
CA PRO A 171 -23.18 8.54 7.95
C PRO A 171 -21.86 8.11 8.58
N GLU A 172 -21.35 8.89 9.53
CA GLU A 172 -20.10 8.57 10.24
C GLU A 172 -20.12 7.20 10.93
N SER A 173 -21.29 6.72 11.31
CA SER A 173 -21.50 5.39 11.92
C SER A 173 -21.12 4.23 10.99
N LYS A 174 -21.04 4.47 9.67
CA LYS A 174 -20.58 3.49 8.68
C LYS A 174 -19.08 3.56 8.41
N ILE A 175 -18.40 4.65 8.84
CA ILE A 175 -16.99 4.92 8.50
C ILE A 175 -16.10 4.73 9.74
N PHE A 176 -15.09 3.89 9.63
CA PHE A 176 -14.20 3.52 10.72
C PHE A 176 -12.74 3.83 10.36
N ALA A 177 -12.12 4.73 11.12
CA ALA A 177 -10.72 5.14 10.90
C ALA A 177 -9.73 4.18 11.61
N THR A 178 -9.79 2.91 11.25
CA THR A 178 -8.99 1.85 11.84
C THR A 178 -7.56 1.74 11.29
N GLY A 179 -7.30 2.39 10.16
CA GLY A 179 -6.05 2.17 9.41
C GLY A 179 -6.18 1.10 8.33
N ILE A 180 -5.11 0.94 7.55
CA ILE A 180 -4.99 -0.08 6.50
C ILE A 180 -4.52 -1.40 7.14
N PRO A 181 -5.07 -2.56 6.73
CA PRO A 181 -4.67 -3.85 7.30
C PRO A 181 -3.17 -4.10 7.23
N LEU A 182 -2.62 -4.52 8.35
CA LEU A 182 -1.20 -4.76 8.56
C LEU A 182 -0.95 -6.21 8.97
N SER A 183 0.08 -6.84 8.42
CA SER A 183 0.50 -8.18 8.84
C SER A 183 1.04 -8.17 10.27
N ASN A 184 0.65 -9.17 11.08
CA ASN A 184 1.16 -9.37 12.44
C ASN A 184 2.69 -9.45 12.53
N ARG A 185 3.38 -9.73 11.42
CA ARG A 185 4.83 -9.77 11.38
C ARG A 185 5.47 -8.41 11.66
N PHE A 186 4.83 -7.29 11.30
CA PHE A 186 5.32 -5.94 11.61
C PHE A 186 5.10 -5.53 13.07
N LEU A 187 4.36 -6.34 13.84
CA LEU A 187 4.12 -6.12 15.28
C LEU A 187 5.03 -6.98 16.18
N LYS A 188 5.74 -7.93 15.59
CA LYS A 188 6.64 -8.82 16.34
C LYS A 188 7.88 -8.06 16.81
N HIS A 189 8.36 -8.46 17.97
CA HIS A 189 9.67 -8.03 18.45
C HIS A 189 10.76 -8.92 17.82
N TYR A 190 11.69 -8.28 17.13
CA TYR A 190 12.82 -8.94 16.49
C TYR A 190 14.14 -8.62 17.20
N ASN A 191 15.03 -9.59 17.30
CA ASN A 191 16.36 -9.37 17.86
C ASN A 191 17.26 -8.65 16.85
N LYS A 192 17.55 -7.37 17.12
CA LYS A 192 18.37 -6.51 16.23
C LYS A 192 19.73 -7.13 15.93
N LYS A 193 20.42 -7.68 16.96
CA LYS A 193 21.76 -8.28 16.79
C LYS A 193 21.73 -9.45 15.82
N THR A 194 20.79 -10.37 15.98
CA THR A 194 20.64 -11.54 15.11
C THR A 194 20.36 -11.12 13.65
N ILE A 195 19.51 -10.11 13.45
CA ILE A 195 19.21 -9.63 12.07
C ILE A 195 20.44 -8.99 11.46
N MET A 196 21.15 -8.12 12.20
CA MET A 196 22.38 -7.50 11.74
C MET A 196 23.43 -8.54 11.33
N GLU A 197 23.61 -9.59 12.15
CA GLU A 197 24.51 -10.71 11.86
C GLU A 197 24.10 -11.51 10.63
N ASN A 198 22.81 -11.85 10.48
CA ASN A 198 22.28 -12.61 9.35
C ASN A 198 22.44 -11.88 8.00
N PHE A 199 22.37 -10.55 8.02
CA PHE A 199 22.53 -9.73 6.82
C PHE A 199 23.93 -9.13 6.69
N LEU A 200 24.89 -9.50 7.55
CA LEU A 200 26.27 -8.97 7.56
C LEU A 200 26.32 -7.44 7.63
N LEU A 201 25.39 -6.85 8.38
CA LEU A 201 25.32 -5.41 8.58
C LEU A 201 26.20 -4.98 9.77
N ASN A 202 26.78 -3.80 9.68
CA ASN A 202 27.57 -3.24 10.77
C ASN A 202 26.63 -2.76 11.92
N PRO A 203 26.73 -3.32 13.15
CA PRO A 203 25.86 -2.99 14.26
C PRO A 203 25.99 -1.55 14.77
N GLU A 204 27.12 -0.87 14.50
CA GLU A 204 27.37 0.50 14.90
C GLU A 204 26.78 1.54 13.95
N LYS A 205 26.31 1.13 12.76
CA LYS A 205 25.73 2.02 11.77
C LYS A 205 24.22 2.03 11.82
N LYS A 206 23.63 3.20 11.56
CA LYS A 206 22.19 3.36 11.29
C LYS A 206 21.86 2.73 9.94
N VAL A 207 20.67 2.16 9.82
CA VAL A 207 20.22 1.44 8.62
C VAL A 207 19.19 2.25 7.86
N ILE A 208 19.43 2.47 6.58
CA ILE A 208 18.45 3.00 5.63
C ILE A 208 17.93 1.83 4.80
N ILE A 209 16.63 1.55 4.86
CA ILE A 209 16.00 0.61 3.94
C ILE A 209 15.53 1.37 2.70
N PHE A 210 15.96 0.93 1.52
CA PHE A 210 15.72 1.58 0.25
C PHE A 210 14.96 0.63 -0.69
N PHE A 211 13.72 0.98 -1.05
CA PHE A 211 12.94 0.19 -1.99
C PHE A 211 13.09 0.72 -3.42
N GLY A 212 13.54 -0.14 -4.33
CA GLY A 212 13.76 0.18 -5.74
C GLY A 212 12.51 0.43 -6.57
N GLY A 213 11.33 0.36 -5.94
CA GLY A 213 10.03 0.44 -6.64
C GLY A 213 9.62 -0.91 -7.22
N GLY A 214 8.35 -1.30 -7.06
CA GLY A 214 7.82 -2.62 -7.37
C GLY A 214 7.99 -3.08 -8.84
N GLU A 215 7.24 -4.10 -9.24
CA GLU A 215 7.30 -4.77 -10.58
C GLU A 215 7.27 -3.80 -11.78
N PHE A 216 6.81 -2.57 -11.59
CA PHE A 216 6.58 -1.63 -12.69
C PHE A 216 7.82 -0.86 -13.13
N GLY A 217 8.90 -0.82 -12.32
CA GLY A 217 10.13 -0.08 -12.64
C GLY A 217 9.90 1.42 -12.90
N LEU A 218 8.82 1.99 -12.34
CA LEU A 218 8.46 3.40 -12.50
C LEU A 218 9.52 4.30 -11.88
N GLY A 219 9.98 5.28 -12.64
CA GLY A 219 10.98 6.22 -12.18
C GLY A 219 12.38 5.61 -12.01
N ARG A 220 12.70 4.50 -12.72
CA ARG A 220 13.96 3.76 -12.62
C ARG A 220 15.19 4.69 -12.61
N GLU A 221 15.32 5.59 -13.59
CA GLU A 221 16.45 6.50 -13.68
C GLU A 221 16.56 7.41 -12.45
N LYS A 222 15.43 7.97 -12.01
CA LYS A 222 15.39 8.81 -10.80
C LYS A 222 15.69 8.00 -9.55
N THR A 223 15.21 6.75 -9.46
CA THR A 223 15.52 5.83 -8.36
C THR A 223 17.02 5.59 -8.23
N LEU A 224 17.70 5.30 -9.34
CA LEU A 224 19.16 5.12 -9.36
C LEU A 224 19.92 6.40 -8.98
N LYS A 225 19.50 7.56 -9.49
CA LYS A 225 20.09 8.86 -9.11
C LYS A 225 19.92 9.15 -7.62
N ILE A 226 18.76 8.83 -7.05
CA ILE A 226 18.51 9.01 -5.62
C ILE A 226 19.37 8.04 -4.79
N LEU A 227 19.44 6.76 -5.18
CA LEU A 227 20.32 5.80 -4.49
C LEU A 227 21.77 6.24 -4.53
N LYS A 228 22.25 6.72 -5.69
CA LYS A 228 23.60 7.30 -5.82
C LYS A 228 23.81 8.47 -4.87
N ALA A 229 22.85 9.37 -4.78
CA ALA A 229 22.90 10.52 -3.87
C ALA A 229 22.98 10.08 -2.40
N PHE A 230 22.23 9.04 -2.01
CA PHE A 230 22.37 8.46 -0.67
C PHE A 230 23.76 7.90 -0.45
N ILE A 231 24.28 7.06 -1.34
CA ILE A 231 25.62 6.46 -1.24
C ILE A 231 26.69 7.54 -1.02
N GLN A 232 26.64 8.62 -1.78
CA GLN A 232 27.60 9.72 -1.70
C GLN A 232 27.48 10.55 -0.41
N ASN A 233 26.35 10.48 0.31
CA ASN A 233 26.10 11.24 1.54
C ASN A 233 26.00 10.37 2.80
N LEU A 234 26.24 9.04 2.74
CA LEU A 234 26.15 8.14 3.90
C LEU A 234 27.14 8.49 5.03
N GLY A 235 28.30 9.06 4.68
CA GLY A 235 29.37 9.25 5.64
C GLY A 235 29.82 7.92 6.26
N THR A 236 30.14 7.96 7.56
CA THR A 236 30.50 6.77 8.38
C THR A 236 29.34 6.25 9.19
N LEU A 237 28.25 7.02 9.31
CA LEU A 237 27.15 6.78 10.24
C LEU A 237 26.08 5.84 9.69
N TYR A 238 25.89 5.79 8.37
CA TYR A 238 24.80 5.05 7.74
C TYR A 238 25.29 3.90 6.85
N GLN A 239 24.42 2.91 6.70
CA GLN A 239 24.49 1.85 5.70
C GLN A 239 23.12 1.64 5.06
N ILE A 240 23.06 1.08 3.86
CA ILE A 240 21.82 0.89 3.10
C ILE A 240 21.53 -0.59 2.90
N VAL A 241 20.26 -0.97 3.05
CA VAL A 241 19.71 -2.21 2.50
C VAL A 241 18.81 -1.84 1.33
N ALA A 242 19.28 -2.06 0.10
CA ALA A 242 18.58 -1.73 -1.13
C ALA A 242 17.82 -2.96 -1.64
N ILE A 243 16.48 -2.88 -1.70
CA ILE A 243 15.60 -3.99 -2.06
C ILE A 243 14.98 -3.71 -3.43
N ALA A 244 15.36 -4.51 -4.43
CA ALA A 244 14.82 -4.45 -5.79
C ALA A 244 13.50 -5.23 -5.96
N GLY A 245 13.13 -6.08 -4.99
CA GLY A 245 11.97 -6.95 -5.07
C GLY A 245 12.11 -7.99 -6.18
N LYS A 246 11.02 -8.25 -6.92
CA LYS A 246 10.99 -9.21 -8.04
C LYS A 246 11.58 -8.66 -9.35
N ASN A 247 12.15 -7.46 -9.32
CA ASN A 247 12.71 -6.82 -10.52
C ASN A 247 14.21 -7.10 -10.62
N GLU A 248 14.58 -8.22 -11.23
CA GLU A 248 15.97 -8.64 -11.39
C GLU A 248 16.83 -7.57 -12.09
N LYS A 249 16.26 -6.90 -13.11
CA LYS A 249 16.97 -5.82 -13.81
C LYS A 249 17.31 -4.65 -12.88
N MET A 250 16.42 -4.30 -11.96
CA MET A 250 16.69 -3.25 -10.96
C MET A 250 17.75 -3.72 -9.96
N LYS A 251 17.75 -5.00 -9.61
CA LYS A 251 18.78 -5.59 -8.75
C LYS A 251 20.15 -5.48 -9.40
N ASP A 252 20.29 -5.92 -10.65
CA ASP A 252 21.54 -5.82 -11.41
C ASP A 252 22.05 -4.38 -11.47
N GLU A 253 21.15 -3.42 -11.71
CA GLU A 253 21.49 -2.01 -11.77
C GLU A 253 21.92 -1.43 -10.42
N PHE A 254 21.33 -1.88 -9.33
CA PHE A 254 21.78 -1.52 -7.99
C PHE A 254 23.19 -2.07 -7.72
N GLU A 255 23.44 -3.34 -8.08
CA GLU A 255 24.77 -3.96 -7.92
C GLU A 255 25.85 -3.26 -8.74
N ILE A 256 25.54 -2.89 -10.00
CA ILE A 256 26.43 -2.10 -10.85
C ILE A 256 26.73 -0.73 -10.21
N LEU A 257 25.70 -0.01 -9.79
CA LEU A 257 25.84 1.30 -9.18
C LEU A 257 26.68 1.25 -7.89
N VAL A 258 26.43 0.27 -7.03
CA VAL A 258 27.18 0.07 -5.78
C VAL A 258 28.65 -0.16 -6.06
N LYS A 259 28.97 -0.96 -7.07
CA LYS A 259 30.33 -1.24 -7.50
C LYS A 259 31.02 0.00 -8.13
N GLU A 260 30.31 0.76 -8.96
CA GLU A 260 30.83 2.00 -9.55
C GLU A 260 31.18 3.05 -8.48
N GLU A 261 30.34 3.15 -7.44
CA GLU A 261 30.55 4.07 -6.33
C GLU A 261 31.49 3.51 -5.23
N LYS A 262 32.02 2.29 -5.41
CA LYS A 262 32.90 1.57 -4.43
C LYS A 262 32.27 1.53 -3.03
N ALA A 263 31.01 1.12 -2.95
CA ALA A 263 30.19 1.18 -1.74
C ALA A 263 29.73 -0.21 -1.26
N GLU A 264 30.42 -1.28 -1.67
CA GLU A 264 30.07 -2.68 -1.33
C GLU A 264 30.12 -2.94 0.19
N ASP A 265 30.93 -2.17 0.92
CA ASP A 265 31.01 -2.18 2.39
C ASP A 265 29.91 -1.40 3.11
N LYS A 266 29.06 -0.67 2.36
CA LYS A 266 28.01 0.21 2.90
C LYS A 266 26.61 -0.11 2.40
N VAL A 267 26.50 -0.85 1.29
CA VAL A 267 25.22 -1.12 0.63
C VAL A 267 25.04 -2.60 0.39
N LEU A 268 24.06 -3.19 1.05
CA LEU A 268 23.59 -4.54 0.78
C LEU A 268 22.47 -4.47 -0.26
N VAL A 269 22.62 -5.15 -1.40
CA VAL A 269 21.58 -5.24 -2.43
C VAL A 269 20.85 -6.57 -2.29
N LEU A 270 19.51 -6.51 -2.24
CA LEU A 270 18.63 -7.67 -2.17
C LEU A 270 17.64 -7.67 -3.33
N GLY A 271 17.34 -8.85 -3.86
CA GLY A 271 16.19 -9.08 -4.73
C GLY A 271 14.90 -9.18 -3.93
N PHE A 272 14.04 -10.14 -4.27
CA PHE A 272 12.84 -10.43 -3.49
C PHE A 272 13.20 -11.06 -2.14
N THR A 273 12.65 -10.50 -1.08
CA THR A 273 12.78 -11.06 0.27
C THR A 273 11.43 -11.03 1.00
N ASN A 274 11.17 -12.04 1.81
CA ASN A 274 10.05 -12.08 2.74
C ASN A 274 10.43 -11.57 4.14
N GLN A 275 11.67 -11.09 4.33
CA GLN A 275 12.21 -10.58 5.60
C GLN A 275 12.11 -9.05 5.73
N VAL A 276 11.19 -8.43 4.98
CA VAL A 276 10.96 -6.98 5.07
C VAL A 276 10.56 -6.53 6.48
N PRO A 277 9.69 -7.24 7.24
CA PRO A 277 9.38 -6.86 8.61
C PRO A 277 10.60 -6.84 9.53
N GLU A 278 11.48 -7.83 9.40
CA GLU A 278 12.74 -7.94 10.14
C GLU A 278 13.66 -6.76 9.81
N LEU A 279 13.87 -6.50 8.54
CA LEU A 279 14.71 -5.40 8.06
C LEU A 279 14.16 -4.03 8.48
N MET A 280 12.86 -3.80 8.37
CA MET A 280 12.24 -2.56 8.84
C MET A 280 12.39 -2.38 10.35
N SER A 281 12.35 -3.47 11.15
CA SER A 281 12.47 -3.40 12.60
C SER A 281 13.84 -2.88 13.09
N ILE A 282 14.87 -3.02 12.27
CA ILE A 282 16.23 -2.57 12.59
C ILE A 282 16.63 -1.27 11.88
N SER A 283 15.75 -0.77 11.01
CA SER A 283 16.02 0.42 10.20
C SER A 283 15.73 1.71 10.96
N ASP A 284 16.37 2.80 10.53
CA ASP A 284 16.20 4.14 11.07
C ASP A 284 15.45 5.09 10.12
N LEU A 285 15.44 4.75 8.82
CA LEU A 285 14.84 5.54 7.74
C LEU A 285 14.40 4.63 6.61
N VAL A 286 13.29 4.94 5.96
CA VAL A 286 12.84 4.25 4.74
C VAL A 286 12.76 5.18 3.55
N VAL A 287 13.27 4.72 2.42
CA VAL A 287 13.11 5.39 1.12
C VAL A 287 12.22 4.53 0.24
N THR A 288 11.06 5.04 -0.15
CA THR A 288 10.06 4.25 -0.86
C THR A 288 9.10 5.12 -1.67
N LYS A 289 8.34 4.49 -2.55
CA LYS A 289 7.12 5.08 -3.09
C LYS A 289 6.06 5.17 -1.98
N PRO A 290 5.25 6.22 -1.95
CA PRO A 290 4.24 6.43 -0.92
C PRO A 290 2.95 5.63 -1.18
N GLY A 291 3.07 4.35 -1.52
CA GLY A 291 1.94 3.43 -1.64
C GLY A 291 1.37 3.06 -0.28
N GLY A 292 0.05 2.84 -0.20
CA GLY A 292 -0.66 2.68 1.07
C GLY A 292 -0.08 1.62 2.00
N LEU A 293 0.26 0.42 1.48
CA LEU A 293 0.76 -0.68 2.31
C LEU A 293 2.17 -0.42 2.84
N THR A 294 3.13 -0.11 1.97
CA THR A 294 4.51 0.15 2.40
C THR A 294 4.58 1.33 3.36
N THR A 295 3.74 2.35 3.15
CA THR A 295 3.57 3.47 4.08
C THR A 295 3.06 2.98 5.44
N THR A 296 2.01 2.17 5.48
CA THR A 296 1.45 1.59 6.72
C THR A 296 2.49 0.77 7.47
N GLU A 297 3.24 -0.08 6.76
CA GLU A 297 4.34 -0.90 7.28
C GLU A 297 5.46 -0.02 7.88
N SER A 298 5.82 1.06 7.19
CA SER A 298 6.82 2.04 7.65
C SER A 298 6.38 2.76 8.91
N LEU A 299 5.13 3.24 8.95
CA LEU A 299 4.55 3.89 10.13
C LEU A 299 4.50 2.94 11.33
N ALA A 300 4.06 1.69 11.13
CA ALA A 300 4.00 0.68 12.18
C ALA A 300 5.39 0.34 12.73
N SER A 301 6.41 0.36 11.89
CA SER A 301 7.81 0.16 12.26
C SER A 301 8.47 1.43 12.86
N GLY A 302 7.76 2.56 12.89
CA GLY A 302 8.25 3.83 13.44
C GLY A 302 9.32 4.50 12.58
N LEU A 303 9.29 4.29 11.25
CA LEU A 303 10.30 4.77 10.32
C LEU A 303 9.90 6.10 9.68
N PRO A 304 10.71 7.17 9.79
CA PRO A 304 10.63 8.33 8.92
C PRO A 304 10.70 7.91 7.44
N ILE A 305 9.94 8.60 6.59
CA ILE A 305 9.78 8.23 5.19
C ILE A 305 10.42 9.28 4.28
N ILE A 306 11.21 8.85 3.30
CA ILE A 306 11.52 9.65 2.11
C ILE A 306 10.67 9.10 0.98
N ALA A 307 9.67 9.88 0.58
CA ALA A 307 8.78 9.53 -0.51
C ALA A 307 9.40 9.90 -1.86
N ILE A 308 9.53 8.92 -2.74
CA ILE A 308 10.11 9.07 -4.07
C ILE A 308 9.19 8.51 -5.14
N ASN A 309 9.22 9.10 -6.34
CA ASN A 309 8.57 8.57 -7.54
C ASN A 309 7.10 8.11 -7.34
N PRO A 310 6.23 8.93 -6.73
CA PRO A 310 4.83 8.58 -6.61
C PRO A 310 4.21 8.38 -8.00
N ILE A 311 3.24 7.47 -8.10
CA ILE A 311 2.37 7.40 -9.25
C ILE A 311 1.48 8.65 -9.23
N PRO A 312 1.38 9.41 -10.36
CA PRO A 312 0.55 10.61 -10.43
C PRO A 312 -0.89 10.33 -9.99
N GLY A 313 -1.43 11.28 -9.23
CA GLY A 313 -2.75 11.18 -8.59
C GLY A 313 -2.65 10.53 -7.22
N GLN A 314 -3.08 9.30 -7.06
CA GLN A 314 -3.26 8.62 -5.78
C GLN A 314 -2.02 8.58 -4.87
N GLU A 315 -0.84 8.22 -5.40
CA GLU A 315 0.37 8.18 -4.57
C GLU A 315 0.92 9.60 -4.29
N GLU A 316 0.65 10.59 -5.17
CA GLU A 316 1.01 11.99 -4.89
C GLU A 316 0.16 12.56 -3.75
N GLU A 317 -1.13 12.22 -3.71
CA GLU A 317 -2.03 12.59 -2.61
C GLU A 317 -1.59 11.93 -1.29
N ASN A 318 -1.19 10.65 -1.34
CA ASN A 318 -0.59 9.98 -0.19
C ASN A 318 0.71 10.69 0.27
N ALA A 319 1.61 11.04 -0.67
CA ALA A 319 2.86 11.75 -0.35
C ALA A 319 2.58 13.10 0.31
N GLN A 320 1.63 13.85 -0.23
CA GLN A 320 1.24 15.17 0.32
C GLN A 320 0.65 15.04 1.73
N PHE A 321 -0.20 14.03 1.97
CA PHE A 321 -0.73 13.75 3.29
C PHE A 321 0.39 13.43 4.30
N LEU A 322 1.33 12.58 3.93
CA LEU A 322 2.45 12.15 4.79
C LEU A 322 3.42 13.30 5.09
N GLU A 323 3.69 14.16 4.10
CA GLU A 323 4.50 15.36 4.27
C GLU A 323 3.83 16.34 5.24
N ASN A 324 2.52 16.59 5.07
CA ASN A 324 1.74 17.43 5.96
C ASN A 324 1.63 16.89 7.40
N ALA A 325 1.63 15.56 7.54
CA ALA A 325 1.64 14.89 8.85
C ALA A 325 3.03 14.91 9.51
N GLY A 326 4.06 15.42 8.82
CA GLY A 326 5.41 15.51 9.33
C GLY A 326 6.11 14.15 9.51
N VAL A 327 5.65 13.12 8.79
CA VAL A 327 6.24 11.77 8.82
C VAL A 327 7.09 11.48 7.59
N ALA A 328 6.97 12.30 6.53
CA ALA A 328 7.70 12.13 5.30
C ALA A 328 8.36 13.42 4.80
N VAL A 329 9.41 13.24 4.01
CA VAL A 329 9.95 14.23 3.09
C VAL A 329 9.68 13.72 1.68
N TRP A 330 8.93 14.48 0.88
CA TRP A 330 8.63 14.10 -0.50
C TRP A 330 9.62 14.76 -1.46
N ILE A 331 10.43 13.95 -2.17
CA ILE A 331 11.35 14.43 -3.21
C ILE A 331 10.57 14.58 -4.52
N LYS A 332 10.20 15.82 -4.87
CA LYS A 332 9.45 16.18 -6.06
C LYS A 332 10.32 16.14 -7.33
N LYS A 333 9.71 16.30 -8.50
CA LYS A 333 10.38 16.14 -9.79
C LYS A 333 11.56 17.09 -10.01
N ASN A 334 11.42 18.33 -9.56
CA ASN A 334 12.39 19.42 -9.80
C ASN A 334 13.22 19.76 -8.57
N ASP A 335 13.12 19.00 -7.50
CA ASP A 335 13.86 19.27 -6.28
C ASP A 335 15.36 18.97 -6.43
N ASP A 336 16.17 19.72 -5.72
CA ASP A 336 17.56 19.37 -5.46
C ASP A 336 17.64 18.26 -4.40
N TYR A 337 17.44 17.03 -4.87
CA TYR A 337 17.43 15.86 -3.99
C TYR A 337 18.77 15.61 -3.30
N LEU A 338 19.90 16.06 -3.88
CA LEU A 338 21.23 15.95 -3.26
C LEU A 338 21.28 16.76 -1.97
N THR A 339 20.89 18.02 -2.04
CA THR A 339 20.84 18.91 -0.87
C THR A 339 19.79 18.44 0.15
N ILE A 340 18.62 18.00 -0.30
CA ILE A 340 17.55 17.48 0.60
C ILE A 340 18.07 16.26 1.39
N ILE A 341 18.65 15.27 0.71
CA ILE A 341 19.17 14.05 1.34
C ILE A 341 20.30 14.39 2.32
N LYS A 342 21.28 15.20 1.86
CA LYS A 342 22.40 15.61 2.70
C LYS A 342 21.93 16.30 3.99
N ASN A 343 21.05 17.28 3.86
CA ASN A 343 20.55 18.04 5.01
C ASN A 343 19.74 17.14 5.95
N LEU A 344 18.91 16.27 5.42
CA LEU A 344 18.08 15.36 6.24
C LEU A 344 18.94 14.36 7.02
N LEU A 345 19.98 13.78 6.41
CA LEU A 345 20.86 12.81 7.08
C LEU A 345 21.72 13.45 8.18
N LEU A 346 21.92 14.77 8.12
CA LEU A 346 22.67 15.55 9.13
C LEU A 346 21.75 16.15 10.20
N ASP A 347 20.42 16.11 10.03
CA ASP A 347 19.46 16.72 10.94
C ASP A 347 18.80 15.65 11.85
N ASP A 348 19.54 15.24 12.89
CA ASP A 348 19.04 14.29 13.88
C ASP A 348 17.75 14.77 14.57
N LYS A 349 17.58 16.10 14.76
CA LYS A 349 16.37 16.67 15.35
C LYS A 349 15.17 16.44 14.46
N LYS A 350 15.29 16.74 13.16
CA LYS A 350 14.22 16.51 12.18
C LYS A 350 13.85 15.05 12.07
N LEU A 351 14.84 14.15 11.98
CA LEU A 351 14.60 12.70 11.95
C LEU A 351 13.91 12.21 13.22
N HIS A 352 14.28 12.76 14.39
CA HIS A 352 13.61 12.42 15.64
C HIS A 352 12.15 12.89 15.66
N GLU A 353 11.86 14.13 15.25
CA GLU A 353 10.50 14.68 15.13
C GLU A 353 9.65 13.81 14.20
N MET A 354 10.17 13.46 13.02
CA MET A 354 9.50 12.58 12.09
C MET A 354 9.20 11.20 12.73
N LYS A 355 10.16 10.63 13.46
CA LYS A 355 9.98 9.36 14.17
C LYS A 355 8.91 9.42 15.26
N VAL A 356 8.77 10.53 15.96
CA VAL A 356 7.69 10.76 16.92
C VAL A 356 6.34 10.82 16.20
N ASN A 357 6.27 11.57 15.11
CA ASN A 357 5.05 11.71 14.31
C ASN A 357 4.60 10.38 13.69
N THR A 358 5.54 9.52 13.24
CA THR A 358 5.18 8.18 12.73
C THR A 358 4.46 7.35 13.78
N LYS A 359 4.90 7.40 15.05
CA LYS A 359 4.26 6.68 16.16
C LYS A 359 2.85 7.18 16.46
N LEU A 360 2.61 8.49 16.29
CA LEU A 360 1.28 9.09 16.50
C LEU A 360 0.30 8.73 15.39
N LEU A 361 0.80 8.63 14.16
CA LEU A 361 -0.03 8.31 12.99
C LEU A 361 -0.27 6.81 12.81
N ALA A 362 0.61 5.95 13.34
CA ALA A 362 0.56 4.50 13.15
C ALA A 362 -0.70 3.87 13.76
N LYS A 363 -1.44 3.10 12.97
CA LYS A 363 -2.60 2.29 13.38
C LYS A 363 -2.20 0.82 13.47
N LYS A 364 -1.44 0.45 14.53
CA LYS A 364 -0.86 -0.89 14.66
C LYS A 364 -1.88 -2.02 14.79
N ASN A 365 -3.04 -1.73 15.38
CA ASN A 365 -4.09 -2.72 15.59
C ASN A 365 -5.11 -2.78 14.43
N SER A 366 -4.84 -2.11 13.30
CA SER A 366 -5.79 -1.94 12.20
C SER A 366 -6.48 -3.24 11.79
N THR A 367 -5.74 -4.33 11.63
CA THR A 367 -6.30 -5.64 11.23
C THR A 367 -7.24 -6.20 12.28
N ALA A 368 -6.85 -6.15 13.55
CA ALA A 368 -7.68 -6.61 14.67
C ALA A 368 -8.95 -5.76 14.81
N ASP A 369 -8.81 -4.43 14.77
CA ASP A 369 -9.92 -3.49 14.92
C ASP A 369 -10.96 -3.68 13.79
N ILE A 370 -10.50 -3.83 12.53
CA ILE A 370 -11.36 -4.13 11.38
C ILE A 370 -12.12 -5.43 11.60
N CYS A 371 -11.43 -6.52 11.96
CA CYS A 371 -12.04 -7.82 12.17
C CYS A 371 -13.05 -7.78 13.33
N ASN A 372 -12.71 -7.17 14.45
CA ASN A 372 -13.59 -7.03 15.61
C ASN A 372 -14.89 -6.29 15.25
N ILE A 373 -14.82 -5.21 14.44
CA ILE A 373 -16.00 -4.43 14.02
C ILE A 373 -16.88 -5.24 13.06
N ILE A 374 -16.28 -5.98 12.12
CA ILE A 374 -17.05 -6.75 11.12
C ILE A 374 -17.70 -7.97 11.74
N LEU A 375 -17.06 -8.61 12.71
CA LEU A 375 -17.46 -9.91 13.27
C LEU A 375 -18.27 -9.81 14.59
N ALA A 376 -18.43 -8.59 15.10
CA ALA A 376 -19.31 -8.30 16.25
C ALA A 376 -20.85 -8.50 15.88
#